data_61359cd6e9e84a40f396c66fde8f7fef
#
_entry.id   61359cd6e9e84a40f396c66fde8f7fef
#
_cell.length_a   1.000
_cell.length_b   1.000
_cell.length_c   1.000
_cell.angle_alpha   90.00
_cell.angle_beta   90.00
_cell.angle_gamma   90.00
#
_symmetry.space_group_name_H-M   'P 1'
#
loop_
_entity.id
_entity.type
_entity.pdbx_description
1 polymer ?
#
loop_
_entity_poly.entity_id
_entity_poly.type
_entity_poly.pdbx_seq_one_letter_code
_entity_poly.pdbx_strand_id
1 'polypeptide(L)'
;MSGVGVPDMPELDASGIKLAIVASTWHTTICDALLDGARRVATASGIAEPTIVRVLGAIEIPVVAQELAKNHDAVIALGVVIRGGTPHFDYVCDAVTQGL
;
A
#
# COMPACT_ATOMS: atom_id res chain seq x y z
N MET A 1 -12.15 -12.86 -5.23
CA MET A 1 -11.49 -14.01 -5.86
C MET A 1 -11.65 -15.24 -5.00
N SER A 2 -11.95 -16.34 -5.61
CA SER A 2 -12.01 -17.60 -4.88
C SER A 2 -10.61 -18.10 -4.54
N GLY A 3 -10.47 -18.88 -3.49
CA GLY A 3 -9.19 -19.49 -3.11
C GLY A 3 -8.66 -20.50 -4.12
N VAL A 4 -9.49 -20.95 -5.07
CA VAL A 4 -9.13 -22.01 -6.00
C VAL A 4 -8.02 -21.58 -6.97
N GLY A 5 -8.00 -20.33 -7.38
CA GLY A 5 -6.99 -19.82 -8.30
C GLY A 5 -5.80 -19.14 -7.63
N VAL A 6 -5.77 -19.13 -6.30
CA VAL A 6 -4.73 -18.43 -5.55
C VAL A 6 -3.74 -19.48 -5.00
N PRO A 7 -2.47 -19.42 -5.41
CA PRO A 7 -1.48 -20.32 -4.83
C PRO A 7 -1.30 -20.04 -3.33
N ASP A 8 -0.95 -21.07 -2.59
CA ASP A 8 -0.56 -20.90 -1.19
C ASP A 8 0.65 -19.96 -1.12
N MET A 9 0.61 -19.03 -0.18
CA MET A 9 1.76 -18.17 0.03
C MET A 9 2.86 -18.97 0.73
N PRO A 10 4.06 -19.04 0.13
CA PRO A 10 5.16 -19.66 0.81
C PRO A 10 5.53 -18.86 2.05
N GLU A 11 6.06 -19.55 3.04
CA GLU A 11 6.66 -18.89 4.19
C GLU A 11 7.89 -18.13 3.72
N LEU A 12 7.91 -16.81 3.93
CA LEU A 12 9.02 -15.95 3.51
C LEU A 12 9.77 -15.45 4.74
N ASP A 13 11.08 -15.44 4.64
CA ASP A 13 11.93 -14.76 5.61
C ASP A 13 12.41 -13.46 5.01
N ALA A 14 11.80 -12.37 5.43
CA ALA A 14 12.16 -11.02 5.02
C ALA A 14 12.80 -10.24 6.17
N SER A 15 13.32 -10.96 7.16
CA SER A 15 14.04 -10.32 8.26
C SER A 15 15.21 -9.49 7.73
N GLY A 16 15.42 -8.31 8.31
CA GLY A 16 16.44 -7.38 7.83
C GLY A 16 15.99 -6.42 6.76
N ILE A 17 14.81 -6.62 6.16
CA ILE A 17 14.24 -5.67 5.21
C ILE A 17 13.62 -4.49 5.98
N LYS A 18 14.00 -3.28 5.59
CA LYS A 18 13.41 -2.07 6.13
C LYS A 18 12.24 -1.66 5.24
N LEU A 19 11.03 -1.88 5.76
CA LEU A 19 9.79 -1.69 5.02
C LEU A 19 9.08 -0.42 5.44
N ALA A 20 8.57 0.33 4.47
CA ALA A 20 7.63 1.41 4.70
C ALA A 20 6.29 1.07 4.05
N ILE A 21 5.21 1.53 4.66
CA ILE A 21 3.85 1.41 4.12
C ILE A 21 3.25 2.81 4.09
N VAL A 22 2.85 3.27 2.91
CA VAL A 22 2.08 4.50 2.79
C VAL A 22 0.64 4.12 2.45
N ALA A 23 -0.30 4.59 3.25
CA ALA A 23 -1.70 4.24 3.10
C ALA A 23 -2.58 5.48 3.17
N SER A 24 -3.51 5.63 2.23
CA SER A 24 -4.47 6.73 2.28
C SER A 24 -5.49 6.51 3.40
N THR A 25 -6.10 7.62 3.85
CA THR A 25 -7.18 7.57 4.84
C THR A 25 -8.55 7.73 4.20
N TRP A 26 -8.61 8.12 2.94
CA TRP A 26 -9.88 8.22 2.21
C TRP A 26 -10.51 6.84 2.10
N HIS A 27 -11.78 6.73 2.40
CA HIS A 27 -12.47 5.43 2.58
C HIS A 27 -11.80 4.59 3.67
N THR A 28 -11.83 5.12 4.85
CA THR A 28 -11.08 4.64 6.02
C THR A 28 -11.26 3.15 6.27
N THR A 29 -12.48 2.64 6.22
CA THR A 29 -12.75 1.22 6.49
C THR A 29 -11.97 0.30 5.54
N ILE A 30 -11.97 0.62 4.26
CA ILE A 30 -11.27 -0.19 3.25
C ILE A 30 -9.75 -0.02 3.41
N CYS A 31 -9.28 1.21 3.54
CA CYS A 31 -7.85 1.47 3.67
C CYS A 31 -7.27 0.88 4.95
N ASP A 32 -8.00 0.93 6.06
CA ASP A 32 -7.57 0.32 7.30
C ASP A 32 -7.49 -1.19 7.20
N ALA A 33 -8.42 -1.82 6.49
CA ALA A 33 -8.39 -3.26 6.24
C ALA A 33 -7.18 -3.66 5.38
N LEU A 34 -6.87 -2.87 4.35
CA LEU A 34 -5.69 -3.10 3.51
C LEU A 34 -4.40 -2.95 4.33
N LEU A 35 -4.31 -1.93 5.14
CA LEU A 35 -3.16 -1.70 6.00
C LEU A 35 -2.96 -2.82 6.99
N ASP A 36 -4.04 -3.26 7.63
CA ASP A 36 -3.99 -4.38 8.57
C ASP A 36 -3.50 -5.66 7.89
N GLY A 37 -4.00 -5.95 6.69
CA GLY A 37 -3.54 -7.09 5.92
C GLY A 37 -2.05 -7.03 5.59
N ALA A 38 -1.57 -5.87 5.15
CA ALA A 38 -0.16 -5.68 4.85
C ALA A 38 0.73 -5.85 6.09
N ARG A 39 0.30 -5.31 7.23
CA ARG A 39 1.03 -5.46 8.50
C ARG A 39 1.11 -6.91 8.94
N ARG A 40 0.01 -7.67 8.81
CA ARG A 40 0.00 -9.07 9.19
C ARG A 40 0.98 -9.89 8.36
N VAL A 41 1.02 -9.65 7.05
CA VAL A 41 1.97 -10.36 6.18
C VAL A 41 3.41 -9.96 6.50
N ALA A 42 3.66 -8.69 6.74
CA ALA A 42 4.99 -8.21 7.12
C ALA A 42 5.47 -8.89 8.41
N THR A 43 4.62 -8.95 9.43
CA THR A 43 4.95 -9.61 10.69
C THR A 43 5.22 -11.11 10.48
N ALA A 44 4.36 -11.78 9.70
CA ALA A 44 4.53 -13.21 9.39
C ALA A 44 5.81 -13.48 8.59
N SER A 45 6.30 -12.50 7.85
CA SER A 45 7.54 -12.61 7.06
C SER A 45 8.80 -12.24 7.85
N GLY A 46 8.66 -11.92 9.12
CA GLY A 46 9.79 -11.60 9.99
C GLY A 46 10.27 -10.15 9.91
N ILE A 47 9.50 -9.27 9.26
CA ILE A 47 9.86 -7.85 9.19
C ILE A 47 9.60 -7.19 10.54
N ALA A 48 10.62 -6.47 11.04
CA ALA A 48 10.45 -5.63 12.21
C ALA A 48 9.40 -4.54 11.93
N GLU A 49 8.91 -3.86 12.96
CA GLU A 49 7.84 -2.89 12.82
C GLU A 49 8.04 -1.98 11.60
N PRO A 50 7.16 -2.02 10.60
CA PRO A 50 7.31 -1.18 9.42
C PRO A 50 7.03 0.28 9.75
N THR A 51 7.65 1.19 8.98
CA THR A 51 7.32 2.60 9.03
C THR A 51 5.98 2.81 8.32
N ILE A 52 4.99 3.39 9.01
CA ILE A 52 3.67 3.61 8.45
C ILE A 52 3.41 5.11 8.33
N VAL A 53 3.07 5.56 7.12
CA VAL A 53 2.70 6.94 6.85
C VAL A 53 1.30 6.96 6.26
N ARG A 54 0.43 7.79 6.81
CA ARG A 54 -0.92 7.97 6.29
C ARG A 54 -1.02 9.26 5.51
N VAL A 55 -1.69 9.22 4.36
CA VAL A 55 -1.96 10.38 3.52
C VAL A 55 -3.47 10.52 3.32
N LEU A 56 -3.94 11.70 2.93
CA LEU A 56 -5.37 11.94 2.81
C LEU A 56 -6.00 11.16 1.66
N GLY A 57 -5.36 11.14 0.51
CA GLY A 57 -5.90 10.47 -0.67
C GLY A 57 -4.82 9.77 -1.48
N ALA A 58 -5.26 8.95 -2.44
CA ALA A 58 -4.35 8.18 -3.27
C ALA A 58 -3.39 9.05 -4.09
N ILE A 59 -3.82 10.26 -4.45
CA ILE A 59 -3.01 11.16 -5.28
C ILE A 59 -1.73 11.64 -4.58
N GLU A 60 -1.69 11.62 -3.26
CA GLU A 60 -0.51 12.00 -2.49
C GLU A 60 0.50 10.85 -2.34
N ILE A 61 0.10 9.62 -2.67
CA ILE A 61 0.93 8.42 -2.46
C ILE A 61 2.27 8.50 -3.20
N PRO A 62 2.32 8.86 -4.49
CA PRO A 62 3.60 8.81 -5.21
C PRO A 62 4.71 9.66 -4.61
N VAL A 63 4.40 10.88 -4.20
CA VAL A 63 5.43 11.78 -3.65
C VAL A 63 5.94 11.28 -2.29
N VAL A 64 5.05 10.73 -1.47
CA VAL A 64 5.43 10.16 -0.17
C VAL A 64 6.21 8.87 -0.35
N ALA A 65 5.78 8.01 -1.28
CA ALA A 65 6.49 6.77 -1.58
C ALA A 65 7.91 7.06 -2.07
N GLN A 66 8.09 8.06 -2.91
CA GLN A 66 9.41 8.47 -3.39
C GLN A 66 10.32 8.89 -2.24
N GLU A 67 9.80 9.65 -1.29
CA GLU A 67 10.55 10.10 -0.14
C GLU A 67 10.93 8.93 0.78
N LEU A 68 9.98 8.02 1.02
CA LEU A 68 10.23 6.84 1.85
C LEU A 68 11.25 5.88 1.21
N ALA A 69 11.25 5.78 -0.11
CA ALA A 69 12.17 4.89 -0.83
C ALA A 69 13.65 5.28 -0.63
N LYS A 70 13.93 6.51 -0.25
CA LYS A 70 15.31 6.98 -0.04
C LYS A 70 16.00 6.27 1.11
N ASN A 71 15.26 5.81 2.11
CA ASN A 71 15.83 5.20 3.31
C ASN A 71 15.13 3.89 3.74
N HIS A 72 14.40 3.26 2.82
CA HIS A 72 13.76 1.97 3.03
C HIS A 72 14.09 1.05 1.86
N ASP A 73 14.11 -0.25 2.14
CA ASP A 73 14.41 -1.26 1.11
C ASP A 73 13.19 -1.53 0.22
N ALA A 74 11.99 -1.35 0.76
CA ALA A 74 10.74 -1.56 0.03
C ALA A 74 9.68 -0.61 0.54
N VAL A 75 8.74 -0.23 -0.33
CA VAL A 75 7.60 0.61 0.01
C VAL A 75 6.34 -0.05 -0.53
N ILE A 76 5.35 -0.26 0.34
CA ILE A 76 4.02 -0.71 -0.05
C ILE A 76 3.11 0.51 -0.09
N ALA A 77 2.40 0.67 -1.20
CA ALA A 77 1.46 1.78 -1.39
C ALA A 77 0.03 1.24 -1.41
N LEU A 78 -0.81 1.75 -0.53
CA LEU A 78 -2.20 1.31 -0.38
C LEU A 78 -3.14 2.50 -0.52
N GLY A 79 -4.05 2.42 -1.48
CA GLY A 79 -5.03 3.47 -1.70
C GLY A 79 -6.29 2.93 -2.33
N VAL A 80 -7.35 3.74 -2.29
CA VAL A 80 -8.63 3.42 -2.90
C VAL A 80 -9.10 4.63 -3.67
N VAL A 81 -9.53 4.39 -4.90
CA VAL A 81 -10.17 5.40 -5.75
C VAL A 81 -11.52 4.85 -6.17
N ILE A 82 -12.59 5.62 -5.94
CA ILE A 82 -13.93 5.20 -6.30
C ILE A 82 -14.38 5.99 -7.53
N ARG A 83 -14.89 5.27 -8.53
CA ARG A 83 -15.43 5.89 -9.74
C ARG A 83 -16.72 6.63 -9.41
N GLY A 84 -16.72 7.93 -9.69
CA GLY A 84 -17.89 8.79 -9.55
C GLY A 84 -18.48 9.18 -10.91
N GLY A 85 -19.35 10.17 -10.90
CA GLY A 85 -19.97 10.71 -12.10
C GLY A 85 -19.12 11.67 -12.92
N THR A 86 -17.88 11.95 -12.48
CA THR A 86 -16.96 12.85 -13.16
C THR A 86 -15.72 12.10 -13.61
N PRO A 87 -14.91 12.67 -14.52
CA PRO A 87 -13.66 12.03 -14.94
C PRO A 87 -12.56 12.03 -13.88
N HIS A 88 -12.82 12.53 -12.68
CA HIS A 88 -11.86 12.60 -11.59
C HIS A 88 -11.20 11.24 -11.31
N PHE A 89 -11.97 10.16 -11.34
CA PHE A 89 -11.46 8.80 -11.11
C PHE A 89 -10.30 8.48 -12.06
N ASP A 90 -10.49 8.72 -13.37
CA ASP A 90 -9.47 8.38 -14.36
C ASP A 90 -8.21 9.24 -14.19
N TYR A 91 -8.35 10.51 -13.90
CA TYR A 91 -7.22 11.41 -13.65
C TYR A 91 -6.43 11.01 -12.43
N VAL A 92 -7.11 10.64 -11.33
CA VAL A 92 -6.43 10.20 -10.11
C VAL A 92 -5.69 8.89 -10.34
N CYS A 93 -6.32 7.92 -11.01
CA CYS A 93 -5.68 6.65 -11.32
C CYS A 93 -4.43 6.84 -12.18
N ASP A 94 -4.51 7.70 -13.20
CA ASP A 94 -3.36 8.03 -14.04
C ASP A 94 -2.25 8.71 -13.23
N ALA A 95 -2.58 9.68 -12.40
CA ALA A 95 -1.60 10.39 -11.58
C ALA A 95 -0.87 9.44 -10.64
N VAL A 96 -1.58 8.54 -9.98
CA VAL A 96 -0.99 7.56 -9.07
C VAL A 96 -0.11 6.57 -9.84
N THR A 97 -0.61 6.03 -10.92
CA THR A 97 0.10 5.02 -11.72
C THR A 97 1.36 5.60 -12.36
N GLN A 98 1.28 6.79 -12.92
CA GLN A 98 2.42 7.46 -13.55
C GLN A 98 3.47 7.89 -12.51
N GLY A 99 3.02 8.27 -11.30
CA GLY A 99 3.90 8.74 -10.25
C GLY A 99 4.65 7.63 -9.52
N LEU A 100 4.10 6.43 -9.53
CA LEU A 100 4.74 5.29 -8.90
C LEU A 100 5.68 4.61 -9.90
#